data_f2ea80af3185c570cc00f077c1d292e0
#
_entry.id   f2ea80af3185c570cc00f077c1d292e0
#
_cell.length_a   1.000
_cell.length_b   1.000
_cell.length_c   1.000
_cell.angle_alpha   90.00
_cell.angle_beta   90.00
_cell.angle_gamma   90.00
#
_symmetry.space_group_name_H-M   'P 1'
#
loop_
_entity.id
_entity.type
_entity.pdbx_description
1 polymer ?
#
loop_
_entity_poly.entity_id
_entity_poly.type
_entity_poly.pdbx_seq_one_letter_code
_entity_poly.pdbx_strand_id
1 'polypeptide(L)'
;MIMEINNRLRHKISGYRSKWGYPFFRNLASVLLWMLLLVPSAGFAQKKEIQLAKDQVKSGKNLPQAQASMQKLLADSANQNNKKIWNLYFDAVRKQYEQGNEKLYLKQKYDTAQLFNFTRQLFEIAQQFDSVEMVPNKKGKVEIEFRKQHADYLSHIRTNLLNGGLWFLGKKKYADSYKFFDRYIDCANQP
;
A
#
# COMPACT_ATOMS: atom_id res chain seq x y z
N MET A 1 -10.69 -42.39 68.83
CA MET A 1 -9.89 -42.70 67.62
C MET A 1 -10.37 -42.03 66.33
N ILE A 2 -11.67 -41.86 66.11
CA ILE A 2 -12.21 -41.18 64.85
C ILE A 2 -12.10 -39.65 64.92
N MET A 3 -12.20 -39.04 66.10
CA MET A 3 -12.10 -37.57 66.25
C MET A 3 -10.64 -37.01 66.06
N GLU A 4 -9.62 -37.79 66.37
CA GLU A 4 -8.23 -37.37 66.25
C GLU A 4 -7.74 -37.36 64.77
N ILE A 5 -8.28 -38.25 63.98
CA ILE A 5 -7.96 -38.31 62.53
C ILE A 5 -8.55 -37.11 61.77
N ASN A 6 -9.74 -36.65 62.17
CA ASN A 6 -10.39 -35.49 61.55
C ASN A 6 -9.66 -34.16 61.87
N ASN A 7 -9.05 -34.01 63.02
CA ASN A 7 -8.29 -32.82 63.38
C ASN A 7 -6.91 -32.76 62.67
N ARG A 8 -6.25 -33.88 62.44
CA ARG A 8 -4.97 -33.93 61.69
C ARG A 8 -5.19 -33.64 60.19
N LEU A 9 -6.30 -34.03 59.63
CA LEU A 9 -6.66 -33.70 58.22
C LEU A 9 -7.03 -32.24 58.04
N ARG A 10 -7.71 -31.61 59.00
CA ARG A 10 -8.02 -30.15 58.92
C ARG A 10 -6.77 -29.27 58.99
N HIS A 11 -5.77 -29.59 59.78
CA HIS A 11 -4.51 -28.83 59.83
C HIS A 11 -3.64 -29.03 58.59
N LYS A 12 -3.74 -30.17 57.89
CA LYS A 12 -2.99 -30.42 56.66
C LYS A 12 -3.58 -29.69 55.43
N ILE A 13 -4.90 -29.43 55.42
CA ILE A 13 -5.58 -28.76 54.33
C ILE A 13 -5.46 -27.24 54.48
N SER A 14 -5.35 -26.70 55.69
CA SER A 14 -5.18 -25.27 55.95
C SER A 14 -3.82 -24.73 55.50
N GLY A 15 -2.77 -25.59 55.47
CA GLY A 15 -1.42 -25.16 55.07
C GLY A 15 -1.18 -25.04 53.55
N TYR A 16 -2.11 -25.54 52.71
CA TYR A 16 -1.95 -25.47 51.23
C TYR A 16 -2.59 -24.26 50.56
N ARG A 17 -3.27 -23.38 51.35
CA ARG A 17 -4.08 -22.29 50.78
C ARG A 17 -3.35 -20.95 50.63
N SER A 18 -2.05 -20.86 50.89
CA SER A 18 -1.36 -19.55 50.91
C SER A 18 -0.07 -19.45 50.10
N LYS A 19 0.26 -20.39 49.19
CA LYS A 19 1.50 -20.28 48.40
C LYS A 19 1.32 -20.10 46.90
N TRP A 20 0.09 -19.98 46.39
CA TRP A 20 -0.17 -19.60 45.00
C TRP A 20 -0.84 -18.22 44.95
N GLY A 21 -0.16 -17.25 45.54
CA GLY A 21 -0.47 -15.82 45.29
C GLY A 21 -0.04 -15.49 43.86
N TYR A 22 -1.00 -15.16 43.06
CA TYR A 22 -0.93 -14.91 41.62
C TYR A 22 -0.11 -13.66 41.21
N PRO A 23 1.21 -13.66 41.11
CA PRO A 23 1.92 -12.56 40.44
C PRO A 23 1.75 -12.63 38.94
N PHE A 24 1.43 -13.82 38.38
CA PHE A 24 1.35 -14.04 36.94
C PHE A 24 0.11 -13.38 36.29
N PHE A 25 -1.04 -13.42 36.96
CA PHE A 25 -2.26 -12.78 36.44
C PHE A 25 -2.25 -11.26 36.53
N ARG A 26 -1.52 -10.68 37.46
CA ARG A 26 -1.39 -9.22 37.61
C ARG A 26 -0.56 -8.60 36.48
N ASN A 27 0.41 -9.37 35.97
CA ASN A 27 1.22 -8.96 34.80
C ASN A 27 0.51 -9.22 33.47
N LEU A 28 -0.33 -10.26 33.40
CA LEU A 28 -1.10 -10.55 32.18
C LEU A 28 -2.15 -9.47 31.90
N ALA A 29 -2.84 -8.98 32.92
CA ALA A 29 -3.82 -7.90 32.79
C ALA A 29 -3.14 -6.57 32.38
N SER A 30 -1.96 -6.26 32.91
CA SER A 30 -1.19 -5.10 32.48
C SER A 30 -0.66 -5.24 31.07
N VAL A 31 -0.20 -6.40 30.62
CA VAL A 31 0.23 -6.64 29.24
C VAL A 31 -0.94 -6.52 28.26
N LEU A 32 -2.11 -7.05 28.60
CA LEU A 32 -3.34 -6.89 27.81
C LEU A 32 -3.81 -5.42 27.74
N LEU A 33 -3.68 -4.67 28.83
CA LEU A 33 -3.99 -3.25 28.87
C LEU A 33 -3.03 -2.43 28.00
N TRP A 34 -1.73 -2.76 28.01
CA TRP A 34 -0.72 -2.15 27.13
C TRP A 34 -0.95 -2.49 25.65
N MET A 35 -1.38 -3.72 25.32
CA MET A 35 -1.75 -4.09 23.94
C MET A 35 -2.98 -3.34 23.45
N LEU A 36 -3.97 -3.08 24.30
CA LEU A 36 -5.17 -2.29 23.97
C LEU A 36 -4.88 -0.80 23.70
N LEU A 37 -3.83 -0.25 24.31
CA LEU A 37 -3.41 1.14 24.11
C LEU A 37 -2.64 1.36 22.81
N LEU A 38 -2.12 0.30 22.15
CA LEU A 38 -1.37 0.38 20.88
C LEU A 38 -2.24 0.32 19.62
N VAL A 39 -3.50 -0.09 19.74
CA VAL A 39 -4.39 -0.33 18.58
C VAL A 39 -5.03 0.95 17.97
N PRO A 40 -5.30 2.04 18.71
CA PRO A 40 -5.97 3.20 18.12
C PRO A 40 -5.07 4.08 17.22
N SER A 41 -3.74 3.98 17.33
CA SER A 41 -2.83 4.91 16.66
C SER A 41 -2.64 4.64 15.17
N ALA A 42 -2.80 3.40 14.70
CA ALA A 42 -2.57 3.01 13.30
C ALA A 42 -3.55 3.69 12.32
N GLY A 43 -4.82 3.76 12.66
CA GLY A 43 -5.84 4.38 11.80
C GLY A 43 -5.71 5.90 11.67
N PHE A 44 -5.27 6.60 12.73
CA PHE A 44 -5.02 8.04 12.68
C PHE A 44 -3.75 8.36 11.90
N ALA A 45 -2.68 7.58 12.09
CA ALA A 45 -1.43 7.72 11.34
C ALA A 45 -1.66 7.54 9.84
N GLN A 46 -2.41 6.51 9.44
CA GLN A 46 -2.76 6.26 8.05
C GLN A 46 -3.56 7.40 7.41
N LYS A 47 -4.59 7.93 8.11
CA LYS A 47 -5.38 9.06 7.60
C LYS A 47 -4.53 10.30 7.39
N LYS A 48 -3.61 10.59 8.32
CA LYS A 48 -2.66 11.71 8.21
C LYS A 48 -1.71 11.52 7.02
N GLU A 49 -1.23 10.31 6.80
CA GLU A 49 -0.34 9.96 5.69
C GLU A 49 -1.03 10.12 4.33
N ILE A 50 -2.29 9.64 4.20
CA ILE A 50 -3.11 9.83 3.01
C ILE A 50 -3.37 11.33 2.76
N GLN A 51 -3.70 12.11 3.79
CA GLN A 51 -3.93 13.55 3.65
C GLN A 51 -2.65 14.27 3.21
N LEU A 52 -1.51 13.94 3.80
CA LEU A 52 -0.21 14.50 3.41
C LEU A 52 0.11 14.20 1.94
N ALA A 53 -0.06 12.95 1.50
CA ALA A 53 0.15 12.57 0.11
C ALA A 53 -0.78 13.35 -0.84
N LYS A 54 -2.05 13.54 -0.47
CA LYS A 54 -3.01 14.35 -1.23
C LYS A 54 -2.54 15.81 -1.39
N ASP A 55 -2.02 16.41 -0.33
CA ASP A 55 -1.52 17.78 -0.36
C ASP A 55 -0.23 17.89 -1.20
N GLN A 56 0.65 16.88 -1.13
CA GLN A 56 1.85 16.78 -1.96
C GLN A 56 1.49 16.65 -3.45
N VAL A 57 0.55 15.78 -3.81
CA VAL A 57 0.05 15.63 -5.19
C VAL A 57 -0.59 16.92 -5.67
N LYS A 58 -1.44 17.56 -4.87
CA LYS A 58 -2.09 18.82 -5.23
C LYS A 58 -1.08 19.95 -5.46
N SER A 59 -0.07 20.06 -4.62
CA SER A 59 0.97 21.09 -4.73
C SER A 59 2.05 20.79 -5.77
N GLY A 60 2.16 19.53 -6.22
CA GLY A 60 3.23 19.07 -7.11
C GLY A 60 4.61 18.99 -6.42
N LYS A 61 4.65 19.05 -5.08
CA LYS A 61 5.89 19.01 -4.28
C LYS A 61 6.01 17.68 -3.56
N ASN A 62 7.25 17.21 -3.37
CA ASN A 62 7.55 15.94 -2.65
C ASN A 62 6.80 14.72 -3.21
N LEU A 63 6.55 14.68 -4.52
CA LEU A 63 5.83 13.60 -5.19
C LEU A 63 6.46 12.22 -4.98
N PRO A 64 7.80 12.04 -4.98
CA PRO A 64 8.41 10.74 -4.67
C PRO A 64 8.05 10.23 -3.27
N GLN A 65 7.91 11.15 -2.29
CA GLN A 65 7.49 10.78 -0.94
C GLN A 65 6.02 10.35 -0.92
N ALA A 66 5.13 11.09 -1.60
CA ALA A 66 3.73 10.71 -1.74
C ALA A 66 3.60 9.32 -2.38
N GLN A 67 4.34 9.07 -3.47
CA GLN A 67 4.39 7.77 -4.13
C GLN A 67 4.82 6.65 -3.16
N ALA A 68 5.96 6.83 -2.47
CA ALA A 68 6.49 5.82 -1.55
C ALA A 68 5.53 5.54 -0.38
N SER A 69 4.89 6.57 0.18
CA SER A 69 3.88 6.42 1.23
C SER A 69 2.68 5.61 0.76
N MET A 70 2.12 5.91 -0.41
CA MET A 70 0.97 5.17 -0.94
C MET A 70 1.34 3.73 -1.28
N GLN A 71 2.51 3.49 -1.87
CA GLN A 71 3.02 2.15 -2.14
C GLN A 71 3.19 1.33 -0.85
N LYS A 72 3.73 1.94 0.20
CA LYS A 72 3.86 1.32 1.53
C LYS A 72 2.51 0.96 2.13
N LEU A 73 1.52 1.84 2.04
CA LEU A 73 0.17 1.56 2.53
C LEU A 73 -0.50 0.42 1.76
N LEU A 74 -0.29 0.32 0.45
CA LEU A 74 -0.82 -0.77 -0.39
C LEU A 74 -0.14 -2.12 -0.15
N ALA A 75 1.05 -2.15 0.45
CA ALA A 75 1.70 -3.39 0.87
C ALA A 75 0.98 -4.07 2.05
N ASP A 76 0.18 -3.31 2.82
CA ASP A 76 -0.70 -3.87 3.86
C ASP A 76 -1.98 -4.43 3.23
N SER A 77 -2.27 -5.70 3.51
CA SER A 77 -3.46 -6.40 2.99
C SER A 77 -4.77 -5.69 3.32
N ALA A 78 -4.87 -5.01 4.45
CA ALA A 78 -6.04 -4.22 4.85
C ALA A 78 -6.34 -3.05 3.91
N ASN A 79 -5.34 -2.59 3.14
CA ASN A 79 -5.43 -1.43 2.26
C ASN A 79 -5.48 -1.78 0.77
N GLN A 80 -5.23 -3.04 0.38
CA GLN A 80 -5.14 -3.46 -1.02
C GLN A 80 -6.38 -3.11 -1.86
N ASN A 81 -7.57 -3.07 -1.24
CA ASN A 81 -8.82 -2.70 -1.90
C ASN A 81 -9.21 -1.22 -1.68
N ASN A 82 -8.31 -0.38 -1.16
CA ASN A 82 -8.62 1.02 -0.91
C ASN A 82 -8.40 1.88 -2.16
N LYS A 83 -9.47 2.10 -2.91
CA LYS A 83 -9.47 2.91 -4.16
C LYS A 83 -8.83 4.29 -4.00
N LYS A 84 -8.98 4.95 -2.83
CA LYS A 84 -8.39 6.28 -2.58
C LYS A 84 -6.88 6.24 -2.56
N ILE A 85 -6.29 5.18 -1.99
CA ILE A 85 -4.84 5.00 -1.94
C ILE A 85 -4.31 4.71 -3.34
N TRP A 86 -4.98 3.83 -4.11
CA TRP A 86 -4.62 3.53 -5.49
C TRP A 86 -4.66 4.77 -6.38
N ASN A 87 -5.73 5.57 -6.29
CA ASN A 87 -5.84 6.78 -7.08
C ASN A 87 -4.74 7.81 -6.73
N LEU A 88 -4.44 8.00 -5.44
CA LEU A 88 -3.33 8.87 -5.02
C LEU A 88 -1.96 8.35 -5.48
N TYR A 89 -1.79 7.03 -5.50
CA TYR A 89 -0.55 6.41 -6.01
C TYR A 89 -0.40 6.69 -7.51
N PHE A 90 -1.45 6.47 -8.29
CA PHE A 90 -1.47 6.82 -9.71
C PHE A 90 -1.18 8.32 -9.94
N ASP A 91 -1.88 9.20 -9.23
CA ASP A 91 -1.71 10.65 -9.37
C ASP A 91 -0.30 11.13 -8.99
N ALA A 92 0.33 10.53 -7.96
CA ALA A 92 1.68 10.87 -7.57
C ALA A 92 2.71 10.52 -8.67
N VAL A 93 2.55 9.37 -9.33
CA VAL A 93 3.41 8.95 -10.44
C VAL A 93 3.10 9.78 -11.70
N ARG A 94 1.83 10.03 -11.98
CA ARG A 94 1.39 10.88 -13.11
C ARG A 94 2.01 12.28 -13.02
N LYS A 95 1.93 12.92 -11.87
CA LYS A 95 2.52 14.25 -11.66
C LYS A 95 4.04 14.27 -11.86
N GLN A 96 4.74 13.23 -11.43
CA GLN A 96 6.18 13.10 -11.68
C GLN A 96 6.49 12.95 -13.17
N TYR A 97 5.70 12.13 -13.88
CA TYR A 97 5.80 12.01 -15.33
C TYR A 97 5.56 13.36 -16.02
N GLU A 98 4.47 14.06 -15.68
CA GLU A 98 4.12 15.37 -16.24
C GLU A 98 5.24 16.39 -16.06
N GLN A 99 5.79 16.51 -14.83
CA GLN A 99 6.92 17.40 -14.54
C GLN A 99 8.20 17.03 -15.30
N GLY A 100 8.48 15.72 -15.44
CA GLY A 100 9.63 15.25 -16.21
C GLY A 100 9.47 15.54 -17.71
N ASN A 101 8.29 15.29 -18.24
CA ASN A 101 7.96 15.56 -19.64
C ASN A 101 8.01 17.05 -19.97
N GLU A 102 7.51 17.93 -19.10
CA GLU A 102 7.61 19.37 -19.21
C GLU A 102 9.06 19.83 -19.28
N LYS A 103 9.95 19.31 -18.41
CA LYS A 103 11.38 19.62 -18.43
C LYS A 103 12.03 19.26 -19.76
N LEU A 104 11.73 18.08 -20.31
CA LEU A 104 12.25 17.66 -21.62
C LEU A 104 11.71 18.53 -22.76
N TYR A 105 10.41 18.88 -22.72
CA TYR A 105 9.81 19.79 -23.69
C TYR A 105 10.51 21.16 -23.69
N LEU A 106 10.84 21.67 -22.51
CA LEU A 106 11.57 22.92 -22.32
C LEU A 106 13.08 22.78 -22.57
N LYS A 107 13.54 21.62 -23.09
CA LYS A 107 14.96 21.31 -23.35
C LYS A 107 15.83 21.38 -22.09
N GLN A 108 15.26 21.20 -20.93
CA GLN A 108 15.98 21.09 -19.65
C GLN A 108 16.52 19.67 -19.47
N LYS A 109 17.61 19.54 -18.71
CA LYS A 109 18.18 18.22 -18.39
C LYS A 109 17.22 17.43 -17.49
N TYR A 110 16.84 16.23 -17.92
CA TYR A 110 16.07 15.29 -17.16
C TYR A 110 16.48 13.86 -17.50
N ASP A 111 16.25 12.92 -16.58
CA ASP A 111 16.54 11.50 -16.81
C ASP A 111 15.48 10.86 -17.72
N THR A 112 15.87 10.62 -18.97
CA THR A 112 15.00 10.01 -19.98
C THR A 112 14.58 8.57 -19.59
N ALA A 113 15.46 7.80 -18.95
CA ALA A 113 15.13 6.46 -18.48
C ALA A 113 14.03 6.52 -17.40
N GLN A 114 14.14 7.48 -16.49
CA GLN A 114 13.14 7.68 -15.43
C GLN A 114 11.78 8.08 -16.02
N LEU A 115 11.75 8.95 -17.04
CA LEU A 115 10.50 9.32 -17.71
C LEU A 115 9.78 8.11 -18.30
N PHE A 116 10.50 7.28 -19.06
CA PHE A 116 9.94 6.06 -19.62
C PHE A 116 9.50 5.09 -18.50
N ASN A 117 10.27 4.94 -17.43
CA ASN A 117 9.87 4.09 -16.31
C ASN A 117 8.59 4.58 -15.64
N PHE A 118 8.35 5.89 -15.51
CA PHE A 118 7.05 6.40 -15.03
C PHE A 118 5.93 6.04 -15.98
N THR A 119 6.13 6.14 -17.30
CA THR A 119 5.12 5.68 -18.26
C THR A 119 4.74 4.22 -18.00
N ARG A 120 5.71 3.31 -17.96
CA ARG A 120 5.45 1.87 -17.71
C ARG A 120 4.74 1.65 -16.37
N GLN A 121 5.20 2.33 -15.32
CA GLN A 121 4.61 2.24 -13.98
C GLN A 121 3.14 2.70 -13.95
N LEU A 122 2.78 3.75 -14.69
CA LEU A 122 1.39 4.21 -14.77
C LEU A 122 0.47 3.15 -15.36
N PHE A 123 0.89 2.44 -16.41
CA PHE A 123 0.13 1.31 -16.96
C PHE A 123 0.02 0.15 -15.97
N GLU A 124 1.09 -0.16 -15.24
CA GLU A 124 1.07 -1.22 -14.21
C GLU A 124 0.12 -0.89 -13.06
N ILE A 125 0.14 0.35 -12.58
CA ILE A 125 -0.75 0.82 -11.51
C ILE A 125 -2.21 0.79 -11.97
N ALA A 126 -2.50 1.29 -13.16
CA ALA A 126 -3.86 1.31 -13.67
C ALA A 126 -4.44 -0.10 -13.82
N GLN A 127 -3.68 -1.05 -14.36
CA GLN A 127 -4.10 -2.45 -14.49
C GLN A 127 -4.40 -3.09 -13.12
N GLN A 128 -3.54 -2.85 -12.13
CA GLN A 128 -3.77 -3.36 -10.77
C GLN A 128 -4.99 -2.68 -10.14
N PHE A 129 -5.16 -1.38 -10.36
CA PHE A 129 -6.30 -0.64 -9.84
C PHE A 129 -7.61 -1.09 -10.48
N ASP A 130 -7.63 -1.37 -11.78
CA ASP A 130 -8.80 -1.95 -12.45
C ASP A 130 -9.25 -3.26 -11.80
N SER A 131 -8.29 -4.12 -11.46
CA SER A 131 -8.59 -5.36 -10.74
C SER A 131 -9.25 -5.10 -9.37
N VAL A 132 -8.82 -4.03 -8.68
CA VAL A 132 -9.43 -3.60 -7.40
C VAL A 132 -10.84 -3.04 -7.62
N GLU A 133 -11.08 -2.30 -8.71
CA GLU A 133 -12.41 -1.75 -9.02
C GLU A 133 -13.43 -2.83 -9.36
N MET A 134 -12.97 -3.99 -9.86
CA MET A 134 -13.82 -5.16 -10.15
C MET A 134 -14.23 -5.94 -8.88
N VAL A 135 -13.62 -5.67 -7.72
CA VAL A 135 -14.02 -6.30 -6.45
C VAL A 135 -15.36 -5.73 -5.99
N PRO A 136 -16.40 -6.58 -5.78
CA PRO A 136 -17.70 -6.12 -5.30
C PRO A 136 -17.57 -5.43 -3.92
N ASN A 137 -18.30 -4.35 -3.74
CA ASN A 137 -18.40 -3.69 -2.44
C ASN A 137 -19.22 -4.54 -1.43
N LYS A 138 -19.35 -4.06 -0.19
CA LYS A 138 -20.11 -4.75 0.88
C LYS A 138 -21.59 -5.04 0.53
N LYS A 139 -22.13 -4.41 -0.52
CA LYS A 139 -23.49 -4.61 -1.03
C LYS A 139 -23.52 -5.55 -2.25
N GLY A 140 -22.39 -6.18 -2.60
CA GLY A 140 -22.25 -7.06 -3.76
C GLY A 140 -22.20 -6.33 -5.11
N LYS A 141 -22.09 -5.00 -5.13
CA LYS A 141 -22.07 -4.20 -6.36
C LYS A 141 -20.64 -3.87 -6.78
N VAL A 142 -20.34 -4.08 -8.07
CA VAL A 142 -19.09 -3.61 -8.70
C VAL A 142 -19.28 -2.14 -9.06
N GLU A 143 -18.32 -1.30 -8.66
CA GLU A 143 -18.32 0.14 -8.90
C GLU A 143 -17.01 0.54 -9.58
N ILE A 144 -17.07 0.80 -10.89
CA ILE A 144 -15.93 1.22 -11.71
C ILE A 144 -15.98 2.75 -11.80
N GLU A 145 -15.08 3.42 -11.11
CA GLU A 145 -15.09 4.88 -10.95
C GLU A 145 -13.96 5.55 -11.74
N PHE A 146 -12.76 4.96 -11.74
CA PHE A 146 -11.54 5.62 -12.23
C PHE A 146 -11.06 5.09 -13.58
N ARG A 147 -11.47 3.89 -14.00
CA ARG A 147 -11.01 3.24 -15.24
C ARG A 147 -11.04 4.16 -16.45
N LYS A 148 -12.19 4.80 -16.72
CA LYS A 148 -12.33 5.67 -17.90
C LYS A 148 -11.33 6.82 -17.87
N GLN A 149 -11.19 7.50 -16.73
CA GLN A 149 -10.24 8.62 -16.57
C GLN A 149 -8.80 8.18 -16.77
N HIS A 150 -8.42 7.02 -16.24
CA HIS A 150 -7.07 6.48 -16.41
C HIS A 150 -6.83 6.05 -17.85
N ALA A 151 -7.78 5.37 -18.49
CA ALA A 151 -7.67 4.93 -19.89
C ALA A 151 -7.53 6.13 -20.83
N ASP A 152 -8.35 7.17 -20.66
CA ASP A 152 -8.26 8.41 -21.44
C ASP A 152 -6.86 9.03 -21.32
N TYR A 153 -6.32 9.16 -20.10
CA TYR A 153 -4.97 9.69 -19.88
C TYR A 153 -3.89 8.80 -20.50
N LEU A 154 -3.95 7.50 -20.26
CA LEU A 154 -2.94 6.53 -20.70
C LEU A 154 -2.90 6.38 -22.21
N SER A 155 -4.03 6.54 -22.91
CA SER A 155 -4.10 6.50 -24.36
C SER A 155 -3.16 7.52 -25.02
N HIS A 156 -3.04 8.73 -24.44
CA HIS A 156 -2.17 9.80 -24.94
C HIS A 156 -0.68 9.52 -24.76
N ILE A 157 -0.30 8.71 -23.78
CA ILE A 157 1.11 8.41 -23.48
C ILE A 157 1.53 6.99 -23.87
N ARG A 158 0.63 6.19 -24.43
CA ARG A 158 0.89 4.77 -24.77
C ARG A 158 2.10 4.60 -25.70
N THR A 159 2.27 5.49 -26.68
CA THR A 159 3.42 5.45 -27.59
C THR A 159 4.75 5.54 -26.87
N ASN A 160 4.81 6.13 -25.67
CA ASN A 160 6.03 6.18 -24.87
C ASN A 160 6.45 4.81 -24.31
N LEU A 161 5.57 3.81 -24.27
CA LEU A 161 5.98 2.43 -24.00
C LEU A 161 6.85 1.92 -25.16
N LEU A 162 6.42 2.12 -26.40
CA LEU A 162 7.21 1.73 -27.57
C LEU A 162 8.53 2.49 -27.62
N ASN A 163 8.50 3.82 -27.44
CA ASN A 163 9.69 4.67 -27.43
C ASN A 163 10.67 4.28 -26.33
N GLY A 164 10.18 3.95 -25.13
CA GLY A 164 10.99 3.46 -24.02
C GLY A 164 11.66 2.14 -24.36
N GLY A 165 10.90 1.17 -24.93
CA GLY A 165 11.45 -0.11 -25.39
C GLY A 165 12.60 0.09 -26.39
N LEU A 166 12.43 0.92 -27.40
CA LEU A 166 13.45 1.25 -28.38
C LEU A 166 14.64 1.97 -27.75
N TRP A 167 14.43 2.89 -26.84
CA TRP A 167 15.49 3.59 -26.13
C TRP A 167 16.36 2.66 -25.30
N PHE A 168 15.77 1.75 -24.51
CA PHE A 168 16.49 0.74 -23.73
C PHE A 168 17.20 -0.27 -24.63
N LEU A 169 16.60 -0.65 -25.79
CA LEU A 169 17.22 -1.50 -26.79
C LEU A 169 18.51 -0.86 -27.35
N GLY A 170 18.45 0.41 -27.72
CA GLY A 170 19.62 1.19 -28.19
C GLY A 170 20.73 1.30 -27.13
N LYS A 171 20.38 1.20 -25.85
CA LYS A 171 21.33 1.14 -24.73
C LYS A 171 21.81 -0.28 -24.41
N LYS A 172 21.40 -1.29 -25.18
CA LYS A 172 21.68 -2.73 -24.96
C LYS A 172 21.15 -3.26 -23.62
N LYS A 173 20.13 -2.59 -23.06
CA LYS A 173 19.42 -3.00 -21.84
C LYS A 173 18.21 -3.87 -22.23
N TYR A 174 18.48 -5.07 -22.70
CA TYR A 174 17.48 -5.95 -23.33
C TYR A 174 16.34 -6.35 -22.39
N ALA A 175 16.65 -6.68 -21.13
CA ALA A 175 15.64 -7.03 -20.14
C ALA A 175 14.67 -5.88 -19.83
N ASP A 176 15.17 -4.63 -19.79
CA ASP A 176 14.31 -3.47 -19.59
C ASP A 176 13.51 -3.18 -20.86
N SER A 177 14.12 -3.24 -22.03
CA SER A 177 13.46 -3.10 -23.33
C SER A 177 12.28 -4.09 -23.48
N TYR A 178 12.49 -5.37 -23.11
CA TYR A 178 11.45 -6.39 -23.14
C TYR A 178 10.23 -5.99 -22.29
N LYS A 179 10.43 -5.49 -21.06
CA LYS A 179 9.34 -5.07 -20.17
C LYS A 179 8.45 -3.98 -20.77
N PHE A 180 9.04 -3.10 -21.59
CA PHE A 180 8.29 -2.04 -22.25
C PHE A 180 7.47 -2.56 -23.43
N PHE A 181 8.05 -3.42 -24.27
CA PHE A 181 7.33 -4.02 -25.40
C PHE A 181 6.22 -4.95 -24.92
N ASP A 182 6.51 -5.76 -23.92
CA ASP A 182 5.53 -6.64 -23.27
C ASP A 182 4.33 -5.82 -22.75
N ARG A 183 4.58 -4.74 -22.03
CA ARG A 183 3.53 -3.83 -21.54
C ARG A 183 2.76 -3.15 -22.69
N TYR A 184 3.44 -2.78 -23.77
CA TYR A 184 2.78 -2.18 -24.95
C TYR A 184 1.81 -3.15 -25.63
N ILE A 185 2.18 -4.43 -25.69
CA ILE A 185 1.31 -5.50 -26.25
C ILE A 185 0.15 -5.76 -25.30
N ASP A 186 0.42 -5.94 -24.01
CA ASP A 186 -0.60 -6.24 -23.00
C ASP A 186 -1.70 -5.19 -22.98
N CYS A 187 -1.37 -3.90 -23.00
CA CYS A 187 -2.38 -2.86 -22.95
C CYS A 187 -3.21 -2.72 -24.24
N ALA A 188 -2.85 -3.40 -25.32
CA ALA A 188 -3.71 -3.51 -26.51
C ALA A 188 -4.89 -4.47 -26.31
N ASN A 189 -4.76 -5.40 -25.35
CA ASN A 189 -5.76 -6.42 -25.03
C ASN A 189 -6.58 -6.08 -23.77
N GLN A 190 -6.35 -4.91 -23.17
CA GLN A 190 -7.11 -4.44 -22.00
C GLN A 190 -8.34 -3.67 -22.47
N PRO A 191 -9.50 -3.85 -21.80
CA PRO A 191 -10.75 -3.16 -22.13
C PRO A 191 -10.68 -1.68 -21.85
#